data_b87eec645ddf411b9bf04e9ea28ea2a5
#
_entry.id   b87eec645ddf411b9bf04e9ea28ea2a5
#
_cell.length_a   1.000
_cell.length_b   1.000
_cell.length_c   1.000
_cell.angle_alpha   90.00
_cell.angle_beta   90.00
_cell.angle_gamma   90.00
#
_symmetry.space_group_name_H-M   'P 1'
#
loop_
_entity.id
_entity.type
_entity.pdbx_description
1 polymer ?
#
loop_
_entity_poly.entity_id
_entity_poly.type
_entity_poly.pdbx_seq_one_letter_code
_entity_poly.pdbx_strand_id
1 'polypeptide(L)'
;QTNIEKYQGKIIKKLGFPLVAKELSLQRGKGVHLIESKEDFGKLPLTDSRSGENKYMFQKYVAIKDEYRVLVLGEKAGVWERKIITTKGEFRHNIALGADEEFLPIAKIPDSISKLAVAAASFLSLQIAGVDVAVEKGTEKAFLVEVNRGPGLTYDTNVSPEIDEIAKYLGKEAEK
;
A
#
# COMPACT_ATOMS: atom_id res chain seq x y z
N GLN A 1 6.35 20.45 24.87
CA GLN A 1 6.83 19.11 24.48
C GLN A 1 5.77 18.48 23.58
N THR A 2 6.11 18.16 22.34
CA THR A 2 5.18 17.57 21.38
C THR A 2 4.78 16.15 21.81
N ASN A 3 3.60 15.66 21.36
CA ASN A 3 3.19 14.28 21.61
C ASN A 3 4.22 13.27 21.09
N ILE A 4 4.89 13.56 19.97
CA ILE A 4 5.93 12.72 19.40
C ILE A 4 7.12 12.58 20.36
N GLU A 5 7.65 13.70 20.88
CA GLU A 5 8.76 13.69 21.85
C GLU A 5 8.44 12.85 23.09
N LYS A 6 7.21 12.97 23.61
CA LYS A 6 6.74 12.20 24.77
C LYS A 6 6.78 10.70 24.55
N TYR A 7 6.44 10.22 23.34
CA TYR A 7 6.32 8.78 23.04
C TYR A 7 7.50 8.20 22.27
N GLN A 8 8.44 9.01 21.80
CA GLN A 8 9.58 8.62 20.99
C GLN A 8 10.35 7.41 21.56
N GLY A 9 10.67 7.45 22.85
CA GLY A 9 11.38 6.34 23.49
C GLY A 9 10.63 5.00 23.47
N LYS A 10 9.27 5.05 23.62
CA LYS A 10 8.42 3.85 23.54
C LYS A 10 8.36 3.32 22.11
N ILE A 11 8.25 4.21 21.12
CA ILE A 11 8.23 3.86 19.70
C ILE A 11 9.52 3.15 19.31
N ILE A 12 10.67 3.74 19.63
CA ILE A 12 11.99 3.18 19.34
C ILE A 12 12.17 1.82 20.02
N LYS A 13 11.81 1.70 21.30
CA LYS A 13 11.91 0.43 22.04
C LYS A 13 11.08 -0.67 21.41
N LYS A 14 9.89 -0.34 20.85
CA LYS A 14 8.96 -1.32 20.28
C LYS A 14 9.31 -1.71 18.84
N LEU A 15 9.73 -0.75 18.01
CA LEU A 15 9.89 -0.94 16.57
C LEU A 15 11.33 -1.10 16.12
N GLY A 16 12.29 -0.46 16.83
CA GLY A 16 13.70 -0.36 16.40
C GLY A 16 13.85 0.59 15.21
N PHE A 17 15.09 0.71 14.71
CA PHE A 17 15.42 1.42 13.48
C PHE A 17 15.81 0.44 12.38
N PRO A 18 15.58 0.80 11.10
CA PRO A 18 14.77 1.94 10.63
C PRO A 18 13.28 1.69 10.84
N LEU A 19 12.51 2.76 10.95
CA LEU A 19 11.05 2.73 11.02
C LEU A 19 10.42 3.75 10.07
N VAL A 20 9.13 3.62 9.81
CA VAL A 20 8.38 4.52 8.94
C VAL A 20 7.34 5.26 9.76
N ALA A 21 7.30 6.59 9.60
CA ALA A 21 6.23 7.45 10.11
C ALA A 21 5.29 7.79 8.95
N LYS A 22 3.99 7.51 9.11
CA LYS A 22 2.94 7.85 8.14
C LYS A 22 2.00 8.88 8.73
N GLU A 23 1.88 10.01 8.08
CA GLU A 23 0.94 11.06 8.45
C GLU A 23 -0.49 10.65 8.09
N LEU A 24 -1.39 10.65 9.08
CA LEU A 24 -2.75 10.10 8.91
C LEU A 24 -3.67 10.98 8.08
N SER A 25 -3.35 12.27 7.92
CA SER A 25 -4.13 13.24 7.13
C SER A 25 -3.81 13.21 5.63
N LEU A 26 -2.73 12.56 5.22
CA LEU A 26 -2.26 12.54 3.84
C LEU A 26 -2.46 11.17 3.18
N GLN A 27 -2.52 11.21 1.85
CA GLN A 27 -2.75 10.05 0.99
C GLN A 27 -1.73 9.99 -0.15
N ARG A 28 -1.74 8.89 -0.91
CA ARG A 28 -0.92 8.69 -2.11
C ARG A 28 0.59 8.81 -1.85
N GLY A 29 1.06 8.23 -0.73
CA GLY A 29 2.48 8.23 -0.35
C GLY A 29 3.02 9.58 0.16
N LYS A 30 2.22 10.64 0.17
CA LYS A 30 2.58 11.90 0.82
C LYS A 30 2.59 11.70 2.34
N GLY A 31 3.49 12.39 3.04
CA GLY A 31 3.61 12.26 4.50
C GLY A 31 4.15 10.92 5.00
N VAL A 32 4.85 10.17 4.15
CA VAL A 32 5.57 8.94 4.53
C VAL A 32 7.04 9.27 4.69
N HIS A 33 7.57 9.11 5.90
CA HIS A 33 8.93 9.47 6.27
C HIS A 33 9.70 8.26 6.79
N LEU A 34 10.92 8.05 6.28
CA LEU A 34 11.85 7.08 6.83
C LEU A 34 12.57 7.71 8.04
N ILE A 35 12.61 6.97 9.13
CA ILE A 35 13.25 7.36 10.39
C ILE A 35 14.37 6.36 10.65
N GLU A 36 15.61 6.79 10.45
CA GLU A 36 16.79 5.96 10.60
C GLU A 36 17.49 6.18 11.94
N SER A 37 17.22 7.32 12.56
CA SER A 37 17.83 7.73 13.83
C SER A 37 16.84 8.50 14.72
N LYS A 38 17.25 8.74 15.96
CA LYS A 38 16.44 9.51 16.91
C LYS A 38 16.25 10.97 16.45
N GLU A 39 17.24 11.53 15.80
CA GLU A 39 17.25 12.90 15.29
C GLU A 39 16.21 13.14 14.20
N ASP A 40 15.86 12.08 13.43
CA ASP A 40 14.90 12.17 12.34
C ASP A 40 13.47 12.46 12.81
N PHE A 41 13.15 12.12 14.06
CA PHE A 41 11.85 12.51 14.62
C PHE A 41 11.66 14.03 14.67
N GLY A 42 12.74 14.79 14.88
CA GLY A 42 12.72 16.25 14.88
C GLY A 42 12.48 16.88 13.50
N LYS A 43 12.61 16.10 12.44
CA LYS A 43 12.37 16.54 11.05
C LYS A 43 10.93 16.33 10.60
N LEU A 44 10.11 15.60 11.39
CA LEU A 44 8.71 15.38 11.06
C LEU A 44 7.92 16.68 11.11
N PRO A 45 7.10 16.99 10.09
CA PRO A 45 6.14 18.10 10.15
C PRO A 45 5.19 17.91 11.34
N LEU A 46 5.15 18.89 12.25
CA LEU A 46 4.35 18.79 13.48
C LEU A 46 2.95 19.39 13.33
N THR A 47 2.80 20.31 12.39
CA THR A 47 1.55 21.01 12.14
C THR A 47 1.26 21.10 10.64
N ASP A 48 0.00 20.94 10.29
CA ASP A 48 -0.54 21.27 8.96
C ASP A 48 -1.42 22.52 9.08
N SER A 49 -1.31 23.42 8.10
CA SER A 49 -2.09 24.65 8.00
C SER A 49 -3.61 24.44 7.97
N ARG A 50 -4.07 23.22 7.67
CA ARG A 50 -5.50 22.88 7.53
C ARG A 50 -6.09 22.14 8.72
N SER A 51 -5.32 21.25 9.34
CA SER A 51 -5.80 20.30 10.35
C SER A 51 -5.22 20.52 11.74
N GLY A 52 -4.26 21.45 11.91
CA GLY A 52 -3.60 21.68 13.18
C GLY A 52 -2.45 20.70 13.43
N GLU A 53 -2.45 19.97 14.56
CA GLU A 53 -1.38 19.01 14.89
C GLU A 53 -1.43 17.76 13.99
N ASN A 54 -0.32 17.43 13.34
CA ASN A 54 -0.19 16.25 12.54
C ASN A 54 -0.17 14.97 13.40
N LYS A 55 -0.95 13.98 13.00
CA LYS A 55 -1.01 12.66 13.64
C LYS A 55 -0.27 11.64 12.81
N TYR A 56 0.56 10.87 13.48
CA TYR A 56 1.40 9.84 12.84
C TYR A 56 1.06 8.44 13.31
N MET A 57 1.10 7.49 12.38
CA MET A 57 1.23 6.07 12.65
C MET A 57 2.69 5.68 12.43
N PHE A 58 3.27 4.94 13.38
CA PHE A 58 4.64 4.42 13.28
C PHE A 58 4.61 2.92 13.06
N GLN A 59 5.42 2.44 12.12
CA GLN A 59 5.58 1.02 11.82
C GLN A 59 7.05 0.68 11.56
N LYS A 60 7.43 -0.59 11.78
CA LYS A 60 8.75 -1.08 11.42
C LYS A 60 8.95 -0.93 9.91
N TYR A 61 10.12 -0.45 9.50
CA TYR A 61 10.49 -0.48 8.09
C TYR A 61 10.77 -1.92 7.66
N VAL A 62 10.23 -2.31 6.54
CA VAL A 62 10.49 -3.59 5.88
C VAL A 62 11.04 -3.28 4.50
N ALA A 63 12.23 -3.80 4.21
CA ALA A 63 12.81 -3.66 2.89
C ALA A 63 11.98 -4.45 1.88
N ILE A 64 11.41 -3.77 0.89
CA ILE A 64 10.56 -4.35 -0.13
C ILE A 64 11.43 -4.76 -1.33
N LYS A 65 11.18 -5.96 -1.87
CA LYS A 65 11.73 -6.44 -3.13
C LYS A 65 10.80 -6.06 -4.28
N ASP A 66 9.53 -6.41 -4.16
CA ASP A 66 8.48 -6.13 -5.13
C ASP A 66 7.21 -5.69 -4.40
N GLU A 67 6.43 -4.80 -5.00
CA GLU A 67 5.09 -4.44 -4.54
C GLU A 67 4.09 -4.63 -5.68
N TYR A 68 2.96 -5.21 -5.33
CA TYR A 68 1.87 -5.53 -6.25
C TYR A 68 0.58 -4.91 -5.77
N ARG A 69 -0.25 -4.48 -6.70
CA ARG A 69 -1.67 -4.23 -6.46
C ARG A 69 -2.47 -5.35 -7.05
N VAL A 70 -3.38 -5.91 -6.27
CA VAL A 70 -4.32 -6.94 -6.67
C VAL A 70 -5.73 -6.36 -6.63
N LEU A 71 -6.39 -6.30 -7.76
CA LEU A 71 -7.82 -6.01 -7.83
C LEU A 71 -8.57 -7.28 -7.48
N VAL A 72 -9.21 -7.28 -6.31
CA VAL A 72 -10.06 -8.38 -5.84
C VAL A 72 -11.49 -8.11 -6.29
N LEU A 73 -12.12 -9.13 -6.89
CA LEU A 73 -13.50 -9.12 -7.40
C LEU A 73 -14.25 -10.32 -6.80
N GLY A 74 -15.09 -10.04 -5.80
CA GLY A 74 -15.72 -11.07 -4.99
C GLY A 74 -14.69 -11.90 -4.22
N GLU A 75 -14.65 -13.20 -4.47
CA GLU A 75 -13.76 -14.15 -3.80
C GLU A 75 -12.50 -14.49 -4.63
N LYS A 76 -12.15 -13.65 -5.60
CA LYS A 76 -11.05 -13.94 -6.54
C LYS A 76 -10.17 -12.72 -6.78
N ALA A 77 -8.87 -12.97 -7.00
CA ALA A 77 -8.00 -12.01 -7.65
C ALA A 77 -8.41 -11.90 -9.13
N GLY A 78 -8.83 -10.72 -9.58
CA GLY A 78 -9.26 -10.46 -10.95
C GLY A 78 -8.14 -9.92 -11.82
N VAL A 79 -7.41 -8.93 -11.31
CA VAL A 79 -6.26 -8.31 -11.98
C VAL A 79 -5.13 -8.15 -10.98
N TRP A 80 -3.91 -8.19 -11.44
CA TRP A 80 -2.76 -7.79 -10.63
C TRP A 80 -1.73 -7.05 -11.46
N GLU A 81 -1.08 -6.11 -10.82
CA GLU A 81 -0.03 -5.29 -11.40
C GLU A 81 1.18 -5.24 -10.47
N ARG A 82 2.35 -5.07 -11.05
CA ARG A 82 3.58 -4.77 -10.32
C ARG A 82 3.85 -3.28 -10.38
N LYS A 83 4.15 -2.68 -9.23
CA LYS A 83 4.61 -1.30 -9.12
C LYS A 83 6.11 -1.24 -9.35
N ILE A 84 6.57 -0.48 -10.33
CA ILE A 84 7.97 -0.35 -10.70
C ILE A 84 8.47 1.01 -10.21
N ILE A 85 9.46 1.01 -9.29
CA ILE A 85 10.12 2.26 -8.88
C ILE A 85 11.06 2.71 -9.99
N THR A 86 10.81 3.87 -10.56
CA THR A 86 11.65 4.48 -11.60
C THR A 86 12.63 5.51 -11.02
N THR A 87 12.36 6.04 -9.83
CA THR A 87 13.17 7.07 -9.18
C THR A 87 14.23 6.46 -8.27
N LYS A 88 15.50 6.69 -8.57
CA LYS A 88 16.63 6.21 -7.75
C LYS A 88 16.59 6.83 -6.35
N GLY A 89 16.68 5.99 -5.33
CA GLY A 89 16.67 6.41 -3.92
C GLY A 89 15.27 6.56 -3.31
N GLU A 90 14.21 6.37 -4.10
CA GLU A 90 12.85 6.34 -3.58
C GLU A 90 12.57 4.97 -2.94
N PHE A 91 12.09 4.98 -1.70
CA PHE A 91 11.72 3.76 -0.97
C PHE A 91 10.21 3.48 -0.98
N ARG A 92 9.42 4.44 -1.50
CA ARG A 92 7.96 4.36 -1.57
C ARG A 92 7.52 3.89 -2.94
N HIS A 93 6.80 2.78 -2.99
CA HIS A 93 6.24 2.23 -4.22
C HIS A 93 4.87 2.86 -4.51
N ASN A 94 4.85 4.14 -4.89
CA ASN A 94 3.60 4.84 -5.16
C ASN A 94 3.61 5.46 -6.55
N ILE A 95 2.61 5.11 -7.35
CA ILE A 95 2.44 5.60 -8.73
C ILE A 95 2.36 7.12 -8.78
N ALA A 96 1.68 7.75 -7.83
CA ALA A 96 1.60 9.20 -7.72
C ALA A 96 2.96 9.89 -7.47
N LEU A 97 4.01 9.12 -7.15
CA LEU A 97 5.38 9.57 -6.94
C LEU A 97 6.34 9.11 -8.05
N GLY A 98 5.81 8.64 -9.18
CA GLY A 98 6.60 8.25 -10.36
C GLY A 98 6.96 6.76 -10.42
N ALA A 99 6.21 5.88 -9.77
CA ALA A 99 6.25 4.44 -10.08
C ALA A 99 5.42 4.17 -11.34
N ASP A 100 5.92 3.30 -12.20
CA ASP A 100 5.17 2.76 -13.34
C ASP A 100 4.38 1.52 -12.93
N GLU A 101 3.35 1.18 -13.71
CA GLU A 101 2.51 0.00 -13.54
C GLU A 101 2.82 -1.03 -14.63
N GLU A 102 2.98 -2.29 -14.23
CA GLU A 102 3.08 -3.41 -15.17
C GLU A 102 1.97 -4.41 -14.86
N PHE A 103 0.96 -4.49 -15.74
CA PHE A 103 -0.11 -5.49 -15.64
C PHE A 103 0.42 -6.86 -16.04
N LEU A 104 0.15 -7.85 -15.21
CA LEU A 104 0.68 -9.19 -15.34
C LEU A 104 -0.45 -10.20 -15.63
N PRO A 105 -0.18 -11.29 -16.39
CA PRO A 105 -1.19 -12.32 -16.62
C PRO A 105 -1.69 -12.92 -15.32
N ILE A 106 -3.00 -12.92 -15.09
CA ILE A 106 -3.61 -13.38 -13.83
C ILE A 106 -3.26 -14.85 -13.50
N ALA A 107 -3.06 -15.69 -14.50
CA ALA A 107 -2.63 -17.06 -14.31
C ALA A 107 -1.23 -17.22 -13.69
N LYS A 108 -0.45 -16.14 -13.63
CA LYS A 108 0.91 -16.12 -13.05
C LYS A 108 0.95 -15.53 -11.62
N ILE A 109 -0.18 -15.11 -11.07
CA ILE A 109 -0.20 -14.59 -9.69
C ILE A 109 0.22 -15.69 -8.71
N PRO A 110 1.21 -15.45 -7.83
CA PRO A 110 1.57 -16.41 -6.80
C PRO A 110 0.42 -16.64 -5.82
N ASP A 111 0.20 -17.89 -5.45
CA ASP A 111 -0.84 -18.31 -4.51
C ASP A 111 -0.80 -17.51 -3.20
N SER A 112 0.39 -17.22 -2.68
CA SER A 112 0.57 -16.45 -1.44
C SER A 112 0.05 -15.02 -1.56
N ILE A 113 0.25 -14.38 -2.71
CA ILE A 113 -0.23 -13.02 -2.98
C ILE A 113 -1.74 -13.03 -3.18
N SER A 114 -2.25 -13.93 -4.04
CA SER A 114 -3.68 -14.05 -4.32
C SER A 114 -4.49 -14.35 -3.06
N LYS A 115 -4.10 -15.36 -2.29
CA LYS A 115 -4.78 -15.75 -1.03
C LYS A 115 -4.75 -14.63 0.00
N LEU A 116 -3.62 -13.93 0.16
CA LEU A 116 -3.50 -12.81 1.10
C LEU A 116 -4.43 -11.66 0.70
N ALA A 117 -4.44 -11.29 -0.58
CA ALA A 117 -5.29 -10.21 -1.08
C ALA A 117 -6.78 -10.51 -0.92
N VAL A 118 -7.22 -11.70 -1.33
CA VAL A 118 -8.62 -12.14 -1.20
C VAL A 118 -9.04 -12.22 0.27
N ALA A 119 -8.21 -12.78 1.14
CA ALA A 119 -8.50 -12.85 2.57
C ALA A 119 -8.63 -11.46 3.20
N ALA A 120 -7.76 -10.51 2.82
CA ALA A 120 -7.82 -9.15 3.34
C ALA A 120 -9.09 -8.40 2.89
N ALA A 121 -9.49 -8.52 1.63
CA ALA A 121 -10.73 -7.93 1.12
C ALA A 121 -11.96 -8.56 1.79
N SER A 122 -11.99 -9.89 1.90
CA SER A 122 -13.07 -10.64 2.56
C SER A 122 -13.21 -10.27 4.04
N PHE A 123 -12.10 -10.15 4.78
CA PHE A 123 -12.11 -9.73 6.19
C PHE A 123 -12.77 -8.36 6.39
N LEU A 124 -12.65 -7.46 5.41
CA LEU A 124 -13.27 -6.14 5.41
C LEU A 124 -14.66 -6.13 4.73
N SER A 125 -15.19 -7.29 4.33
CA SER A 125 -16.47 -7.43 3.61
C SER A 125 -16.53 -6.60 2.33
N LEU A 126 -15.42 -6.50 1.60
CA LEU A 126 -15.32 -5.75 0.35
C LEU A 126 -15.48 -6.69 -0.85
N GLN A 127 -16.47 -6.41 -1.69
CA GLN A 127 -16.70 -7.13 -2.94
C GLN A 127 -15.74 -6.69 -4.06
N ILE A 128 -15.36 -5.41 -4.05
CA ILE A 128 -14.36 -4.85 -4.96
C ILE A 128 -13.34 -4.11 -4.10
N ALA A 129 -12.07 -4.47 -4.24
CA ALA A 129 -10.99 -3.85 -3.49
C ALA A 129 -9.68 -3.87 -4.25
N GLY A 130 -8.91 -2.79 -4.17
CA GLY A 130 -7.49 -2.78 -4.53
C GLY A 130 -6.65 -3.13 -3.30
N VAL A 131 -5.93 -4.23 -3.35
CA VAL A 131 -5.11 -4.72 -2.23
C VAL A 131 -3.64 -4.59 -2.57
N ASP A 132 -2.92 -3.78 -1.83
CA ASP A 132 -1.48 -3.61 -1.97
C ASP A 132 -0.76 -4.67 -1.14
N VAL A 133 0.02 -5.51 -1.82
CA VAL A 133 0.80 -6.60 -1.23
C VAL A 133 2.26 -6.42 -1.60
N ALA A 134 3.13 -6.43 -0.61
CA ALA A 134 4.57 -6.35 -0.84
C ALA A 134 5.26 -7.69 -0.52
N VAL A 135 6.40 -7.91 -1.16
CA VAL A 135 7.29 -9.03 -0.92
C VAL A 135 8.54 -8.52 -0.24
N GLU A 136 8.83 -9.05 0.95
CA GLU A 136 9.99 -8.67 1.75
C GLU A 136 11.28 -9.15 1.08
N LYS A 137 12.26 -8.24 0.97
CA LYS A 137 13.58 -8.57 0.44
C LYS A 137 14.32 -9.54 1.37
N GLY A 138 14.79 -10.63 0.82
CA GLY A 138 15.61 -11.63 1.53
C GLY A 138 14.81 -12.77 2.14
N THR A 139 13.54 -12.58 2.53
CA THR A 139 12.68 -13.65 3.05
C THR A 139 11.67 -14.16 2.04
N GLU A 140 11.43 -13.39 0.99
CA GLU A 140 10.40 -13.64 -0.04
C GLU A 140 8.97 -13.78 0.54
N LYS A 141 8.75 -13.32 1.77
CA LYS A 141 7.43 -13.35 2.40
C LYS A 141 6.55 -12.23 1.88
N ALA A 142 5.34 -12.58 1.47
CA ALA A 142 4.31 -11.60 1.13
C ALA A 142 3.68 -11.04 2.42
N PHE A 143 3.42 -9.73 2.44
CA PHE A 143 2.71 -9.08 3.53
C PHE A 143 1.78 -7.98 3.00
N LEU A 144 0.69 -7.77 3.74
CA LEU A 144 -0.31 -6.75 3.41
C LEU A 144 0.23 -5.35 3.71
N VAL A 145 0.12 -4.46 2.75
CA VAL A 145 0.45 -3.03 2.89
C VAL A 145 -0.80 -2.21 3.16
N GLU A 146 -1.81 -2.35 2.29
CA GLU A 146 -3.02 -1.53 2.33
C GLU A 146 -4.19 -2.25 1.63
N VAL A 147 -5.42 -1.94 2.06
CA VAL A 147 -6.65 -2.33 1.37
C VAL A 147 -7.46 -1.09 1.03
N ASN A 148 -7.71 -0.87 -0.24
CA ASN A 148 -8.44 0.26 -0.78
C ASN A 148 -9.83 -0.18 -1.26
N ARG A 149 -10.90 0.29 -0.62
CA ARG A 149 -12.28 0.01 -1.03
C ARG A 149 -12.74 0.79 -2.26
N GLY A 150 -11.99 1.79 -2.66
CA GLY A 150 -12.20 2.58 -3.87
C GLY A 150 -10.86 2.73 -4.59
N PRO A 151 -10.34 1.65 -5.21
CA PRO A 151 -9.04 1.70 -5.88
C PRO A 151 -9.07 2.70 -7.03
N GLY A 152 -7.95 3.40 -7.22
CA GLY A 152 -7.69 4.07 -8.49
C GLY A 152 -7.57 3.01 -9.57
N LEU A 153 -8.13 3.28 -10.74
CA LEU A 153 -8.12 2.36 -11.88
C LEU A 153 -7.44 3.04 -13.07
N THR A 154 -6.79 2.23 -13.89
CA THR A 154 -6.26 2.66 -15.19
C THR A 154 -7.34 2.47 -16.25
N TYR A 155 -7.87 3.60 -16.75
CA TYR A 155 -9.04 3.61 -17.64
C TYR A 155 -8.71 3.27 -19.10
N ASP A 156 -7.44 3.26 -19.50
CA ASP A 156 -7.03 2.84 -20.83
C ASP A 156 -7.06 1.31 -20.91
N THR A 157 -8.10 0.76 -21.57
CA THR A 157 -8.32 -0.68 -21.73
C THR A 157 -7.29 -1.35 -22.65
N ASN A 158 -6.48 -0.60 -23.41
CA ASN A 158 -5.35 -1.14 -24.14
C ASN A 158 -4.15 -1.43 -23.21
N VAL A 159 -4.11 -0.80 -22.05
CA VAL A 159 -3.03 -0.94 -21.06
C VAL A 159 -3.47 -1.84 -19.90
N SER A 160 -4.69 -1.66 -19.41
CA SER A 160 -5.21 -2.31 -18.21
C SER A 160 -6.48 -3.13 -18.49
N PRO A 161 -6.59 -4.36 -18.00
CA PRO A 161 -7.82 -5.15 -18.07
C PRO A 161 -8.82 -4.84 -16.94
N GLU A 162 -8.55 -3.89 -16.05
CA GLU A 162 -9.34 -3.66 -14.83
C GLU A 162 -10.80 -3.36 -15.10
N ILE A 163 -11.08 -2.44 -16.04
CA ILE A 163 -12.45 -2.02 -16.37
C ILE A 163 -13.24 -3.20 -16.95
N ASP A 164 -12.63 -3.98 -17.84
CA ASP A 164 -13.28 -5.13 -18.45
C ASP A 164 -13.58 -6.24 -17.43
N GLU A 165 -12.64 -6.50 -16.52
CA GLU A 165 -12.83 -7.51 -15.48
C GLU A 165 -13.88 -7.08 -14.44
N ILE A 166 -13.94 -5.78 -14.07
CA ILE A 166 -15.02 -5.24 -13.22
C ILE A 166 -16.36 -5.38 -13.92
N ALA A 167 -16.47 -5.01 -15.20
CA ALA A 167 -17.70 -5.12 -15.95
C ALA A 167 -18.19 -6.58 -16.05
N LYS A 168 -17.30 -7.52 -16.31
CA LYS A 168 -17.60 -8.97 -16.31
C LYS A 168 -18.09 -9.45 -14.93
N TYR A 169 -17.43 -8.99 -13.86
CA TYR A 169 -17.81 -9.34 -12.49
C TYR A 169 -19.22 -8.81 -12.17
N LEU A 170 -19.48 -7.52 -12.42
CA LEU A 170 -20.78 -6.92 -12.14
C LEU A 170 -21.90 -7.55 -12.98
N GLY A 171 -21.65 -7.88 -14.25
CA GLY A 171 -22.61 -8.61 -15.08
C GLY A 171 -23.02 -9.94 -14.46
N LYS A 172 -22.05 -10.75 -14.00
CA LYS A 172 -22.31 -12.02 -13.32
C LYS A 172 -23.07 -11.87 -12.00
N GLU A 173 -22.79 -10.81 -11.24
CA GLU A 173 -23.52 -10.56 -9.99
C GLU A 173 -24.97 -10.13 -10.26
N ALA A 174 -25.23 -9.41 -11.34
CA ALA A 174 -26.59 -8.99 -11.73
C ALA A 174 -27.49 -10.13 -12.23
N GLU A 175 -26.90 -11.28 -12.59
CA GLU A 175 -27.63 -12.48 -13.06
C GLU A 175 -28.00 -13.42 -11.90
N LYS A 176 -27.57 -13.16 -10.67
CA LYS A 176 -27.88 -13.94 -9.44
C LYS A 176 -29.18 -13.50 -8.81
#